data_afcf1a39dafd8f261b1fad7fabf04935
#
_entry.id   afcf1a39dafd8f261b1fad7fabf04935
#
_cell.length_a   1.000
_cell.length_b   1.000
_cell.length_c   1.000
_cell.angle_alpha   90.00
_cell.angle_beta   90.00
_cell.angle_gamma   90.00
#
_symmetry.space_group_name_H-M   'P 1'
#
loop_
_entity.id
_entity.type
_entity.pdbx_description
1 polymer ?
#
loop_
_entity_poly.entity_id
_entity_poly.type
_entity_poly.pdbx_seq_one_letter_code
_entity_poly.pdbx_strand_id
1 'polypeptide(L)'
;MSKVAVIVTDLFEDAEYSDPAKAFTDAGHELVHVGLKAGKTVKGKKNDTPVKIDMAVKEVSVDDFDALLIPGGYSPDKLRVDPDATAFAGEFLRSDKPVFAICHAAQLLITADVLRGRRLTGWKSIIQDIKNA
;
A
#
# COMPACT_ATOMS: atom_id res chain seq x y z
N MET A 1 10.32 4.53 -17.60
CA MET A 1 9.35 5.07 -16.65
C MET A 1 8.36 3.99 -16.26
N SER A 2 8.17 3.79 -14.98
CA SER A 2 7.20 2.82 -14.47
C SER A 2 6.02 3.53 -13.83
N LYS A 3 4.90 2.84 -13.76
CA LYS A 3 3.69 3.33 -13.09
C LYS A 3 3.55 2.60 -11.75
N VAL A 4 3.61 3.34 -10.65
CA VAL A 4 3.55 2.80 -9.30
C VAL A 4 2.19 3.10 -8.68
N ALA A 5 1.47 2.05 -8.27
CA ALA A 5 0.26 2.22 -7.48
C ALA A 5 0.65 2.47 -6.02
N VAL A 6 0.05 3.47 -5.40
CA VAL A 6 0.19 3.72 -3.96
C VAL A 6 -1.18 3.47 -3.34
N ILE A 7 -1.33 2.35 -2.61
CA ILE A 7 -2.59 2.07 -1.94
C ILE A 7 -2.56 2.66 -0.54
N VAL A 8 -3.48 3.59 -0.26
CA VAL A 8 -3.42 4.41 0.95
C VAL A 8 -4.79 4.90 1.36
N THR A 9 -5.00 5.05 2.66
CA THR A 9 -6.17 5.72 3.24
C THR A 9 -5.72 6.56 4.44
N ASP A 10 -6.66 7.13 5.18
CA ASP A 10 -6.37 8.03 6.30
C ASP A 10 -5.43 7.43 7.35
N LEU A 11 -4.72 8.30 8.02
CA LEU A 11 -3.81 8.01 9.13
C LEU A 11 -2.61 7.14 8.72
N PHE A 12 -2.16 7.29 7.48
CA PHE A 12 -0.89 6.70 7.07
C PHE A 12 0.28 7.40 7.78
N GLU A 13 1.41 6.72 7.87
CA GLU A 13 2.64 7.34 8.40
C GLU A 13 3.22 8.26 7.33
N ASP A 14 3.25 9.57 7.60
CA ASP A 14 3.59 10.60 6.61
C ASP A 14 4.91 10.33 5.88
N ALA A 15 5.99 10.05 6.63
CA ALA A 15 7.31 9.81 6.03
C ALA A 15 7.35 8.53 5.20
N GLU A 16 6.60 7.52 5.57
CA GLU A 16 6.53 6.24 4.84
C GLU A 16 5.83 6.36 3.50
N TYR A 17 5.08 7.43 3.31
CA TYR A 17 4.56 7.82 2.01
C TYR A 17 5.51 8.81 1.33
N SER A 18 5.82 9.91 2.00
CA SER A 18 6.51 11.05 1.38
C SER A 18 7.91 10.72 0.89
N ASP A 19 8.69 9.96 1.65
CA ASP A 19 10.06 9.64 1.26
C ASP A 19 10.12 8.70 0.05
N PRO A 20 9.39 7.57 0.03
CA PRO A 20 9.35 6.73 -1.16
C PRO A 20 8.71 7.44 -2.36
N ALA A 21 7.65 8.21 -2.14
CA ALA A 21 6.99 8.95 -3.22
C ALA A 21 7.95 9.91 -3.91
N LYS A 22 8.74 10.64 -3.12
CA LYS A 22 9.76 11.54 -3.67
C LYS A 22 10.81 10.76 -4.44
N ALA A 23 11.28 9.64 -3.92
CA ALA A 23 12.28 8.83 -4.58
C ALA A 23 11.79 8.31 -5.93
N PHE A 24 10.55 7.83 -6.00
CA PHE A 24 9.97 7.36 -7.27
C PHE A 24 9.80 8.50 -8.26
N THR A 25 9.28 9.64 -7.84
CA THR A 25 9.07 10.78 -8.75
C THR A 25 10.39 11.38 -9.22
N ASP A 26 11.39 11.47 -8.34
CA ASP A 26 12.72 11.97 -8.72
C ASP A 26 13.40 11.05 -9.76
N ALA A 27 13.09 9.75 -9.71
CA ALA A 27 13.58 8.77 -10.68
C ALA A 27 12.76 8.73 -11.99
N GLY A 28 11.74 9.57 -12.11
CA GLY A 28 10.93 9.68 -13.32
C GLY A 28 9.74 8.72 -13.40
N HIS A 29 9.38 8.08 -12.29
CA HIS A 29 8.22 7.19 -12.26
C HIS A 29 6.93 7.95 -11.97
N GLU A 30 5.82 7.45 -12.48
CA GLU A 30 4.50 8.00 -12.24
C GLU A 30 3.87 7.33 -11.02
N LEU A 31 3.25 8.12 -10.12
CA LEU A 31 2.48 7.60 -9.00
C LEU A 31 0.99 7.73 -9.31
N VAL A 32 0.24 6.66 -9.00
CA VAL A 32 -1.22 6.67 -9.03
C VAL A 32 -1.70 6.31 -7.63
N HIS A 33 -2.41 7.22 -6.99
CA HIS A 33 -2.91 7.01 -5.64
C HIS A 33 -4.24 6.26 -5.69
N VAL A 34 -4.23 5.05 -5.15
CA VAL A 34 -5.36 4.13 -5.16
C VAL A 34 -5.93 4.05 -3.75
N GLY A 35 -7.22 4.25 -3.62
CA GLY A 35 -7.87 4.23 -2.31
C GLY A 35 -9.29 3.72 -2.39
N LEU A 36 -10.04 3.97 -1.31
CA LEU A 36 -11.41 3.46 -1.21
C LEU A 36 -12.40 4.28 -2.03
N LYS A 37 -12.10 5.57 -2.23
CA LYS A 37 -12.99 6.47 -2.98
C LYS A 37 -12.17 7.46 -3.80
N ALA A 38 -12.37 7.46 -5.11
CA ALA A 38 -11.72 8.41 -6.00
C ALA A 38 -12.13 9.84 -5.67
N GLY A 39 -11.18 10.78 -5.76
CA GLY A 39 -11.42 12.21 -5.50
C GLY A 39 -11.35 12.59 -4.03
N LYS A 40 -11.37 11.64 -3.11
CA LYS A 40 -11.22 11.93 -1.69
C LYS A 40 -9.77 12.28 -1.37
N THR A 41 -9.55 13.24 -0.46
CA THR A 41 -8.22 13.52 0.07
C THR A 41 -8.08 12.82 1.42
N VAL A 42 -7.07 11.96 1.55
CA VAL A 42 -6.72 11.31 2.81
C VAL A 42 -5.53 12.02 3.44
N LYS A 43 -5.35 11.88 4.74
CA LYS A 43 -4.31 12.63 5.47
C LYS A 43 -3.47 11.74 6.35
N GLY A 44 -2.18 12.07 6.40
CA GLY A 44 -1.21 11.42 7.28
C GLY A 44 -1.49 11.69 8.76
N LYS A 45 -1.06 10.79 9.63
CA LYS A 45 -1.41 10.84 11.06
C LYS A 45 -0.62 11.87 11.87
N LYS A 46 0.57 12.27 11.41
CA LYS A 46 1.44 13.19 12.17
C LYS A 46 1.36 14.63 11.68
N ASN A 47 1.45 14.83 10.38
CA ASN A 47 1.57 16.17 9.81
C ASN A 47 0.41 16.48 8.86
N ASP A 48 -0.65 15.70 8.90
CA ASP A 48 -1.81 15.87 8.01
C ASP A 48 -1.42 15.95 6.52
N THR A 49 -0.33 15.27 6.12
CA THR A 49 0.12 15.23 4.74
C THR A 49 -1.05 14.82 3.83
N PRO A 50 -1.48 15.67 2.89
CA PRO A 50 -2.63 15.34 2.06
C PRO A 50 -2.24 14.47 0.88
N VAL A 51 -3.06 13.47 0.58
CA VAL A 51 -2.94 12.66 -0.62
C VAL A 51 -4.31 12.57 -1.26
N LYS A 52 -4.42 13.05 -2.49
CA LYS A 52 -5.67 12.94 -3.23
C LYS A 52 -5.72 11.58 -3.92
N ILE A 53 -6.80 10.85 -3.69
CA ILE A 53 -7.01 9.54 -4.30
C ILE A 53 -7.40 9.71 -5.75
N ASP A 54 -6.59 9.16 -6.65
CA ASP A 54 -6.82 9.26 -8.10
C ASP A 54 -7.86 8.25 -8.58
N MET A 55 -7.80 7.02 -8.07
CA MET A 55 -8.67 5.92 -8.50
C MET A 55 -9.17 5.13 -7.30
N ALA A 56 -10.42 4.68 -7.38
CA ALA A 56 -10.93 3.73 -6.39
C ALA A 56 -10.35 2.34 -6.68
N VAL A 57 -10.02 1.60 -5.62
CA VAL A 57 -9.37 0.29 -5.77
C VAL A 57 -10.21 -0.70 -6.59
N LYS A 58 -11.54 -0.61 -6.51
CA LYS A 58 -12.44 -1.46 -7.29
C LYS A 58 -12.42 -1.19 -8.79
N GLU A 59 -11.83 -0.07 -9.20
CA GLU A 59 -11.81 0.36 -10.61
C GLU A 59 -10.49 0.07 -11.30
N VAL A 60 -9.48 -0.44 -10.60
CA VAL A 60 -8.15 -0.68 -11.14
C VAL A 60 -7.81 -2.16 -11.17
N SER A 61 -6.85 -2.50 -12.03
CA SER A 61 -6.30 -3.85 -12.15
C SER A 61 -4.80 -3.82 -11.90
N VAL A 62 -4.26 -4.94 -11.42
CA VAL A 62 -2.81 -5.12 -11.26
C VAL A 62 -2.09 -4.89 -12.61
N ASP A 63 -2.74 -5.24 -13.71
CA ASP A 63 -2.16 -5.08 -15.05
C ASP A 63 -1.91 -3.62 -15.42
N ASP A 64 -2.55 -2.67 -14.72
CA ASP A 64 -2.37 -1.24 -14.98
C ASP A 64 -1.06 -0.68 -14.42
N PHE A 65 -0.34 -1.45 -13.60
CA PHE A 65 0.80 -0.95 -12.84
C PHE A 65 2.02 -1.85 -12.93
N ASP A 66 3.17 -1.26 -12.63
CA ASP A 66 4.46 -1.98 -12.62
C ASP A 66 4.93 -2.31 -11.21
N ALA A 67 4.47 -1.57 -10.21
CA ALA A 67 4.86 -1.75 -8.81
C ALA A 67 3.76 -1.25 -7.87
N LEU A 68 3.83 -1.69 -6.60
CA LEU A 68 2.91 -1.29 -5.55
C LEU A 68 3.68 -0.77 -4.35
N LEU A 69 3.27 0.38 -3.82
CA LEU A 69 3.74 0.93 -2.56
C LEU A 69 2.61 0.89 -1.54
N ILE A 70 2.88 0.36 -0.36
CA ILE A 70 1.93 0.31 0.75
C ILE A 70 2.54 1.05 1.95
N PRO A 71 2.21 2.34 2.16
CA PRO A 71 2.64 3.05 3.36
C PRO A 71 2.02 2.45 4.62
N GLY A 72 2.73 2.56 5.73
CA GLY A 72 2.27 2.04 7.01
C GLY A 72 1.40 3.02 7.80
N GLY A 73 1.60 3.06 9.12
CA GLY A 73 0.71 3.77 10.03
C GLY A 73 -0.55 2.96 10.28
N TYR A 74 -1.68 3.64 10.42
CA TYR A 74 -2.99 2.97 10.59
C TYR A 74 -3.68 2.68 9.26
N SER A 75 -3.16 3.19 8.15
CA SER A 75 -3.74 2.98 6.81
C SER A 75 -3.92 1.50 6.46
N PRO A 76 -2.90 0.63 6.60
CA PRO A 76 -3.08 -0.80 6.27
C PRO A 76 -4.15 -1.48 7.12
N ASP A 77 -4.27 -1.10 8.39
CA ASP A 77 -5.29 -1.65 9.28
C ASP A 77 -6.69 -1.27 8.80
N LYS A 78 -6.86 -0.05 8.32
CA LYS A 78 -8.14 0.42 7.77
C LYS A 78 -8.44 -0.22 6.41
N LEU A 79 -7.42 -0.41 5.57
CA LEU A 79 -7.59 -1.02 4.25
C LEU A 79 -7.93 -2.51 4.33
N ARG A 80 -7.41 -3.22 5.33
CA ARG A 80 -7.56 -4.68 5.41
C ARG A 80 -9.00 -5.15 5.60
N VAL A 81 -9.89 -4.28 6.05
CA VAL A 81 -11.32 -4.60 6.20
C VAL A 81 -12.11 -4.42 4.91
N ASP A 82 -11.50 -3.85 3.88
CA ASP A 82 -12.13 -3.67 2.58
C ASP A 82 -11.74 -4.83 1.66
N PRO A 83 -12.72 -5.63 1.18
CA PRO A 83 -12.40 -6.80 0.35
C PRO A 83 -11.70 -6.45 -0.97
N ASP A 84 -12.04 -5.33 -1.58
CA ASP A 84 -11.42 -4.92 -2.85
C ASP A 84 -9.96 -4.52 -2.65
N ALA A 85 -9.65 -3.82 -1.55
CA ALA A 85 -8.27 -3.44 -1.21
C ALA A 85 -7.43 -4.69 -0.92
N THR A 86 -7.98 -5.62 -0.16
CA THR A 86 -7.32 -6.88 0.17
C THR A 86 -7.05 -7.71 -1.07
N ALA A 87 -8.05 -7.83 -1.95
CA ALA A 87 -7.91 -8.59 -3.20
C ALA A 87 -6.84 -7.96 -4.11
N PHE A 88 -6.85 -6.65 -4.26
CA PHE A 88 -5.88 -5.95 -5.11
C PHE A 88 -4.44 -6.16 -4.61
N ALA A 89 -4.22 -5.98 -3.32
CA ALA A 89 -2.88 -6.18 -2.73
C ALA A 89 -2.42 -7.64 -2.87
N GLY A 90 -3.32 -8.59 -2.65
CA GLY A 90 -3.02 -10.02 -2.80
C GLY A 90 -2.67 -10.40 -4.22
N GLU A 91 -3.45 -9.95 -5.18
CA GLU A 91 -3.18 -10.19 -6.60
C GLU A 91 -1.86 -9.56 -7.03
N PHE A 92 -1.56 -8.37 -6.49
CA PHE A 92 -0.31 -7.69 -6.81
C PHE A 92 0.90 -8.52 -6.35
N LEU A 93 0.85 -9.03 -5.11
CA LEU A 93 1.94 -9.87 -4.61
C LEU A 93 2.09 -11.16 -5.41
N ARG A 94 0.98 -11.79 -5.82
CA ARG A 94 1.02 -13.00 -6.65
C ARG A 94 1.54 -12.75 -8.06
N SER A 95 1.49 -11.50 -8.53
CA SER A 95 1.96 -11.16 -9.89
C SER A 95 3.47 -11.18 -10.05
N ASP A 96 4.20 -11.27 -8.94
CA ASP A 96 5.66 -11.16 -8.87
C ASP A 96 6.20 -9.77 -9.27
N LYS A 97 5.34 -8.79 -9.44
CA LYS A 97 5.76 -7.40 -9.59
C LYS A 97 6.25 -6.86 -8.24
N PRO A 98 7.15 -5.87 -8.22
CA PRO A 98 7.67 -5.33 -6.96
C PRO A 98 6.57 -4.77 -6.05
N VAL A 99 6.64 -5.13 -4.77
CA VAL A 99 5.76 -4.62 -3.72
C VAL A 99 6.63 -4.05 -2.61
N PHE A 100 6.45 -2.77 -2.33
CA PHE A 100 7.17 -2.05 -1.28
C PHE A 100 6.24 -1.84 -0.10
N ALA A 101 6.37 -2.70 0.93
CA ALA A 101 5.53 -2.67 2.12
C ALA A 101 6.38 -2.25 3.32
N ILE A 102 5.91 -1.25 4.06
CA ILE A 102 6.69 -0.61 5.12
C ILE A 102 5.93 -0.71 6.44
N CYS A 103 6.66 -1.06 7.52
CA CYS A 103 6.17 -1.01 8.91
C CYS A 103 4.95 -1.91 9.11
N HIS A 104 3.75 -1.34 9.28
CA HIS A 104 2.49 -2.10 9.47
C HIS A 104 1.85 -2.54 8.14
N ALA A 105 2.43 -2.20 7.00
CA ALA A 105 1.84 -2.50 5.70
C ALA A 105 1.56 -4.00 5.48
N ALA A 106 2.36 -4.87 6.09
CA ALA A 106 2.16 -6.31 6.00
C ALA A 106 0.78 -6.77 6.51
N GLN A 107 0.11 -5.99 7.37
CA GLN A 107 -1.24 -6.31 7.84
C GLN A 107 -2.22 -6.53 6.69
N LEU A 108 -2.13 -5.71 5.64
CA LEU A 108 -2.98 -5.85 4.46
C LEU A 108 -2.68 -7.17 3.73
N LEU A 109 -1.41 -7.51 3.60
CA LEU A 109 -0.97 -8.74 2.93
C LEU A 109 -1.29 -9.99 3.76
N ILE A 110 -1.25 -9.88 5.10
CA ILE A 110 -1.66 -10.97 6.01
C ILE A 110 -3.13 -11.31 5.75
N THR A 111 -3.99 -10.30 5.70
CA THR A 111 -5.43 -10.49 5.45
C THR A 111 -5.68 -11.08 4.06
N ALA A 112 -4.85 -10.72 3.08
CA ALA A 112 -4.96 -11.27 1.73
C ALA A 112 -4.53 -12.74 1.63
N ASP A 113 -3.91 -13.29 2.68
CA ASP A 113 -3.47 -14.69 2.74
C ASP A 113 -2.49 -15.06 1.62
N VAL A 114 -1.47 -14.23 1.42
CA VAL A 114 -0.50 -14.39 0.32
C VAL A 114 0.94 -14.51 0.81
N LEU A 115 1.18 -14.58 2.13
CA LEU A 115 2.54 -14.52 2.69
C LEU A 115 3.21 -15.87 2.89
N ARG A 116 2.46 -16.97 2.79
CA ARG A 116 3.01 -18.31 3.04
C ARG A 116 4.21 -18.59 2.12
N GLY A 117 5.32 -18.97 2.72
CA GLY A 117 6.55 -19.27 1.99
C GLY A 117 7.37 -18.05 1.58
N ARG A 118 6.97 -16.85 1.98
CA ARG A 118 7.68 -15.62 1.65
C ARG A 118 8.50 -15.13 2.83
N ARG A 119 9.58 -14.42 2.53
CA ARG A 119 10.41 -13.76 3.53
C ARG A 119 10.13 -12.25 3.47
N LEU A 120 9.75 -11.67 4.60
CA LEU A 120 9.54 -10.23 4.69
C LEU A 120 9.78 -9.75 6.10
N THR A 121 9.81 -8.44 6.27
CA THR A 121 9.92 -7.80 7.57
C THR A 121 8.70 -6.90 7.80
N GLY A 122 8.61 -6.33 8.98
CA GLY A 122 7.55 -5.39 9.31
C GLY A 122 7.85 -4.74 10.66
N TRP A 123 6.90 -3.97 11.16
CA TRP A 123 7.04 -3.39 12.47
C TRP A 123 7.08 -4.49 13.53
N LYS A 124 7.88 -4.29 14.57
CA LYS A 124 8.16 -5.35 15.56
C LYS A 124 6.91 -5.93 16.22
N SER A 125 5.85 -5.13 16.40
CA SER A 125 4.64 -5.61 17.05
C SER A 125 3.87 -6.63 16.23
N ILE A 126 4.09 -6.71 14.90
CA ILE A 126 3.38 -7.62 14.00
C ILE A 126 4.25 -8.77 13.49
N ILE A 127 5.47 -8.90 13.97
CA ILE A 127 6.38 -9.95 13.49
C ILE A 127 5.77 -11.34 13.72
N GLN A 128 5.15 -11.60 14.87
CA GLN A 128 4.52 -12.88 15.13
C GLN A 128 3.35 -13.14 14.18
N ASP A 129 2.59 -12.10 13.85
CA ASP A 129 1.47 -12.22 12.91
C ASP A 129 1.98 -12.59 11.51
N ILE A 130 3.09 -11.99 11.10
CA ILE A 130 3.74 -12.31 9.82
C ILE A 130 4.21 -13.78 9.82
N LYS A 131 4.82 -14.24 10.91
CA LYS A 131 5.29 -15.64 11.02
C LYS A 131 4.13 -16.62 10.95
N ASN A 132 2.99 -16.27 11.52
CA ASN A 132 1.80 -17.12 11.54
C ASN A 132 1.05 -17.13 10.19
N ALA A 133 1.32 -16.17 9.35
CA ALA A 133 0.60 -16.03 8.08
C ALA A 133 1.17 -16.94 6.93
#